data_0279f698e9ab7fb38524aeb12efd8e04
#
_entry.id   0279f698e9ab7fb38524aeb12efd8e04
#
_cell.length_a   1.000
_cell.length_b   1.000
_cell.length_c   1.000
_cell.angle_alpha   90.00
_cell.angle_beta   90.00
_cell.angle_gamma   90.00
#
_symmetry.space_group_name_H-M   'P 1'
#
loop_
_entity.id
_entity.type
_entity.pdbx_description
1 polymer ?
#
loop_
_entity_poly.entity_id
_entity_poly.type
_entity_poly.pdbx_seq_one_letter_code
_entity_poly.pdbx_strand_id
1 'polypeptide(L)'
;MFINASPATVFAYLTDLPRHAEWDDQTGFAVVRTSDGPVIEGSFCDRERLEIFQAPILRGGVTSSQVSWIKRLTVMGFEPNQALDFETKNLYNGLSVGSEYVSFRLFPEDAGTVLVMTDKKNPHLPGPFHLLMMGMELIKSVISKPIVGFLFRVFPGLRSNKELSRIKQALEQS
;
A
#
# COMPACT_ATOMS: atom_id res chain seq x y z
N MET A 1 10.52 -12.75 -8.85
CA MET A 1 11.85 -12.10 -8.66
C MET A 1 12.70 -12.96 -7.77
N PHE A 2 13.96 -13.22 -8.14
CA PHE A 2 14.90 -13.96 -7.29
C PHE A 2 15.51 -13.04 -6.22
N ILE A 3 15.58 -13.54 -4.98
CA ILE A 3 16.16 -12.89 -3.79
C ILE A 3 17.18 -13.85 -3.20
N ASN A 4 18.39 -13.38 -2.95
CA ASN A 4 19.47 -14.17 -2.33
C ASN A 4 19.29 -14.22 -0.80
N ALA A 5 18.18 -14.81 -0.36
CA ALA A 5 17.85 -15.05 1.04
C ALA A 5 16.94 -16.26 1.15
N SER A 6 16.98 -16.97 2.29
CA SER A 6 16.13 -18.14 2.51
C SER A 6 14.63 -17.77 2.52
N PRO A 7 13.71 -18.69 2.17
CA PRO A 7 12.28 -18.45 2.29
C PRO A 7 11.86 -18.00 3.69
N ALA A 8 12.48 -18.52 4.73
CA ALA A 8 12.22 -18.12 6.11
C ALA A 8 12.59 -16.65 6.36
N THR A 9 13.74 -16.20 5.86
CA THR A 9 14.19 -14.80 5.97
C THR A 9 13.26 -13.86 5.20
N VAL A 10 12.90 -14.21 3.97
CA VAL A 10 11.96 -13.43 3.15
C VAL A 10 10.59 -13.36 3.82
N PHE A 11 10.12 -14.49 4.34
CA PHE A 11 8.82 -14.58 5.00
C PHE A 11 8.77 -13.75 6.29
N ALA A 12 9.83 -13.83 7.13
CA ALA A 12 9.95 -13.02 8.34
C ALA A 12 9.92 -11.51 8.03
N TYR A 13 10.56 -11.08 6.95
CA TYR A 13 10.51 -9.69 6.49
C TYR A 13 9.12 -9.27 6.03
N LEU A 14 8.42 -10.13 5.27
CA LEU A 14 7.06 -9.85 4.79
C LEU A 14 6.01 -9.86 5.92
N THR A 15 6.25 -10.61 7.00
CA THR A 15 5.36 -10.67 8.17
C THR A 15 5.63 -9.57 9.20
N ASP A 16 6.70 -8.82 9.07
CA ASP A 16 6.93 -7.61 9.87
C ASP A 16 6.07 -6.45 9.33
N LEU A 17 4.78 -6.43 9.70
CA LEU A 17 3.79 -5.51 9.15
C LEU A 17 4.17 -4.02 9.27
N PRO A 18 4.79 -3.54 10.36
CA PRO A 18 5.31 -2.18 10.45
C PRO A 18 6.32 -1.85 9.35
N ARG A 19 7.19 -2.80 8.96
CA ARG A 19 8.22 -2.61 7.92
C ARG A 19 7.66 -2.51 6.51
N HIS A 20 6.39 -2.81 6.28
CA HIS A 20 5.78 -2.63 4.96
C HIS A 20 5.87 -1.17 4.43
N ALA A 21 6.04 -0.19 5.32
CA ALA A 21 6.28 1.19 4.92
C ALA A 21 7.60 1.39 4.15
N GLU A 22 8.57 0.48 4.30
CA GLU A 22 9.89 0.57 3.64
C GLU A 22 9.80 0.32 2.12
N TRP A 23 8.91 -0.56 1.69
CA TRP A 23 8.76 -0.95 0.29
C TRP A 23 7.42 -0.50 -0.35
N ASP A 24 6.39 -0.26 0.44
CA ASP A 24 5.15 0.35 -0.05
C ASP A 24 5.42 1.81 -0.46
N ASP A 25 5.04 2.17 -1.68
CA ASP A 25 5.33 3.50 -2.30
C ASP A 25 4.59 4.68 -1.65
N GLN A 26 4.18 4.52 -0.38
CA GLN A 26 3.36 5.49 0.32
C GLN A 26 4.14 6.26 1.38
N THR A 27 4.87 7.26 0.90
CA THR A 27 5.54 8.22 1.77
C THR A 27 4.53 9.00 2.64
N GLY A 28 4.87 9.19 3.90
CA GLY A 28 4.10 10.03 4.83
C GLY A 28 3.04 9.31 5.64
N PHE A 29 2.91 7.98 5.54
CA PHE A 29 2.10 7.20 6.46
C PHE A 29 2.92 6.77 7.68
N ALA A 30 2.38 7.00 8.88
CA ALA A 30 2.94 6.50 10.13
C ALA A 30 2.13 5.30 10.64
N VAL A 31 2.80 4.33 11.24
CA VAL A 31 2.13 3.23 11.95
C VAL A 31 1.50 3.80 13.21
N VAL A 32 0.18 3.62 13.36
CA VAL A 32 -0.58 4.10 14.51
C VAL A 32 -1.11 2.97 15.37
N ARG A 33 -1.28 1.79 14.78
CA ARG A 33 -1.77 0.61 15.48
C ARG A 33 -1.38 -0.66 14.76
N THR A 34 -1.02 -1.70 15.52
CA THR A 34 -0.77 -3.04 15.03
C THR A 34 -1.35 -4.07 15.99
N SER A 35 -1.66 -5.28 15.51
CA SER A 35 -2.02 -6.40 16.36
C SER A 35 -0.81 -6.85 17.19
N ASP A 36 -1.06 -7.30 18.42
CA ASP A 36 -0.03 -7.82 19.31
C ASP A 36 0.29 -9.29 19.00
N GLY A 37 1.53 -9.70 19.31
CA GLY A 37 1.97 -11.09 19.19
C GLY A 37 2.42 -11.50 17.79
N PRO A 38 2.63 -12.81 17.58
CA PRO A 38 3.05 -13.34 16.27
C PRO A 38 1.98 -13.10 15.21
N VAL A 39 2.44 -12.87 13.99
CA VAL A 39 1.52 -12.65 12.84
C VAL A 39 0.82 -13.96 12.49
N ILE A 40 -0.49 -13.89 12.43
CA ILE A 40 -1.41 -14.96 12.03
C ILE A 40 -2.49 -14.37 11.11
N GLU A 41 -3.37 -15.21 10.59
CA GLU A 41 -4.57 -14.74 9.88
C GLU A 41 -5.42 -13.83 10.78
N GLY A 42 -5.85 -12.69 10.24
CA GLY A 42 -6.53 -11.63 10.97
C GLY A 42 -5.61 -10.60 11.65
N SER A 43 -4.30 -10.84 11.73
CA SER A 43 -3.35 -9.81 12.18
C SER A 43 -3.41 -8.59 11.27
N PHE A 44 -3.26 -7.40 11.87
CA PHE A 44 -3.41 -6.15 11.12
C PHE A 44 -2.36 -5.10 11.51
N CYS A 45 -2.18 -4.13 10.61
CA CYS A 45 -1.42 -2.91 10.84
C CYS A 45 -2.17 -1.72 10.24
N ASP A 46 -2.47 -0.73 11.08
CA ASP A 46 -3.06 0.54 10.67
C ASP A 46 -1.96 1.57 10.51
N ARG A 47 -1.96 2.24 9.35
CA ARG A 47 -1.07 3.36 9.05
C ARG A 47 -1.90 4.58 8.72
N GLU A 48 -1.54 5.71 9.28
CA GLU A 48 -2.28 6.97 9.13
C GLU A 48 -1.41 8.05 8.48
N ARG A 49 -2.04 8.85 7.63
CA ARG A 49 -1.51 10.10 7.10
C ARG A 49 -2.54 11.20 7.31
N LEU A 50 -2.13 12.26 7.99
CA LEU A 50 -2.94 13.46 8.15
C LEU A 50 -2.60 14.47 7.05
N GLU A 51 -3.60 14.95 6.36
CA GLU A 51 -3.48 16.00 5.35
C GLU A 51 -4.27 17.23 5.79
N ILE A 52 -3.67 18.41 5.66
CA ILE A 52 -4.35 19.68 5.91
C ILE A 52 -4.70 20.28 4.56
N PHE A 53 -5.99 20.39 4.27
CA PHE A 53 -6.49 21.08 3.11
C PHE A 53 -6.80 22.53 3.46
N GLN A 54 -6.24 23.45 2.68
CA GLN A 54 -6.55 24.86 2.74
C GLN A 54 -7.41 25.23 1.52
N ALA A 55 -8.61 25.71 1.76
CA ALA A 55 -9.49 26.18 0.71
C ALA A 55 -9.76 27.69 0.85
N PRO A 56 -9.63 28.48 -0.22
CA PRO A 56 -10.01 29.88 -0.20
C PRO A 56 -11.52 30.01 -0.02
N ILE A 57 -11.96 30.92 0.85
CA ILE A 57 -13.37 31.27 1.00
C ILE A 57 -13.66 32.54 0.17
N LEU A 58 -14.88 32.58 -0.43
CA LEU A 58 -15.34 33.66 -1.33
C LEU A 58 -15.24 35.10 -0.75
N ARG A 59 -14.91 35.27 0.53
CA ARG A 59 -14.75 36.60 1.23
C ARG A 59 -13.29 36.87 1.64
N GLY A 60 -12.30 36.27 0.99
CA GLY A 60 -10.89 36.57 1.24
C GLY A 60 -10.27 35.89 2.47
N GLY A 61 -10.94 34.92 3.07
CA GLY A 61 -10.37 34.07 4.12
C GLY A 61 -9.85 32.75 3.58
N VAL A 62 -9.17 31.99 4.44
CA VAL A 62 -8.75 30.60 4.19
C VAL A 62 -9.36 29.72 5.28
N THR A 63 -10.07 28.67 4.88
CA THR A 63 -10.48 27.61 5.82
C THR A 63 -9.53 26.45 5.71
N SER A 64 -9.15 25.85 6.84
CA SER A 64 -8.35 24.65 6.90
C SER A 64 -9.20 23.49 7.41
N SER A 65 -9.14 22.35 6.73
CA SER A 65 -9.74 21.10 7.21
C SER A 65 -8.67 20.03 7.29
N GLN A 66 -8.68 19.29 8.40
CA GLN A 66 -7.80 18.14 8.58
C GLN A 66 -8.53 16.90 8.06
N VAL A 67 -7.83 16.11 7.29
CA VAL A 67 -8.33 14.85 6.71
C VAL A 67 -7.41 13.73 7.14
N SER A 68 -7.99 12.64 7.62
CA SER A 68 -7.27 11.41 7.96
C SER A 68 -7.44 10.38 6.85
N TRP A 69 -6.30 9.91 6.35
CA TRP A 69 -6.19 8.74 5.51
C TRP A 69 -5.66 7.59 6.34
N ILE A 70 -6.43 6.52 6.45
CA ILE A 70 -5.99 5.30 7.13
C ILE A 70 -5.89 4.18 6.11
N LYS A 71 -4.76 3.47 6.14
CA LYS A 71 -4.57 2.20 5.47
C LYS A 71 -4.55 1.10 6.50
N ARG A 72 -5.53 0.23 6.45
CA ARG A 72 -5.55 -1.00 7.24
C ARG A 72 -5.07 -2.16 6.40
N LEU A 73 -3.91 -2.68 6.72
CA LEU A 73 -3.38 -3.93 6.20
C LEU A 73 -3.85 -5.07 7.09
N THR A 74 -4.49 -6.09 6.53
CA THR A 74 -4.97 -7.27 7.26
C THR A 74 -4.44 -8.53 6.59
N VAL A 75 -3.90 -9.47 7.37
CA VAL A 75 -3.48 -10.79 6.89
C VAL A 75 -4.72 -11.63 6.64
N MET A 76 -4.90 -12.09 5.41
CA MET A 76 -6.06 -12.87 4.97
C MET A 76 -5.75 -14.35 4.76
N GLY A 77 -4.49 -14.69 4.51
CA GLY A 77 -4.01 -16.05 4.35
C GLY A 77 -2.55 -16.13 4.80
N PHE A 78 -2.21 -17.21 5.48
CA PHE A 78 -0.91 -17.37 6.14
C PHE A 78 -0.45 -18.82 6.06
N GLU A 79 0.53 -19.09 5.20
CA GLU A 79 1.24 -20.37 5.13
C GLU A 79 2.73 -20.12 5.36
N PRO A 80 3.31 -20.50 6.52
CA PRO A 80 4.68 -20.19 6.89
C PRO A 80 5.69 -20.55 5.79
N ASN A 81 6.53 -19.58 5.43
CA ASN A 81 7.59 -19.68 4.42
C ASN A 81 7.13 -20.01 2.98
N GLN A 82 5.82 -20.02 2.71
CA GLN A 82 5.28 -20.36 1.40
C GLN A 82 4.37 -19.28 0.84
N ALA A 83 3.40 -18.81 1.64
CA ALA A 83 2.39 -17.91 1.15
C ALA A 83 1.94 -16.90 2.19
N LEU A 84 1.63 -15.68 1.73
CA LEU A 84 1.11 -14.61 2.56
C LEU A 84 0.18 -13.74 1.72
N ASP A 85 -1.07 -13.62 2.16
CA ASP A 85 -2.10 -12.86 1.49
C ASP A 85 -2.57 -11.70 2.37
N PHE A 86 -2.68 -10.52 1.79
CA PHE A 86 -3.13 -9.31 2.48
C PHE A 86 -4.34 -8.70 1.81
N GLU A 87 -5.24 -8.15 2.63
CA GLU A 87 -6.19 -7.12 2.21
C GLU A 87 -5.74 -5.78 2.77
N THR A 88 -5.62 -4.77 1.93
CA THR A 88 -5.41 -3.39 2.35
C THR A 88 -6.68 -2.59 2.12
N LYS A 89 -7.33 -2.10 3.19
CA LYS A 89 -8.47 -1.19 3.11
C LYS A 89 -8.00 0.25 3.22
N ASN A 90 -8.44 1.08 2.27
CA ASN A 90 -8.19 2.51 2.30
C ASN A 90 -9.41 3.21 2.89
N LEU A 91 -9.21 3.96 3.96
CA LEU A 91 -10.24 4.72 4.66
C LEU A 91 -9.94 6.22 4.57
N TYR A 92 -10.93 6.99 4.21
CA TYR A 92 -10.91 8.45 4.16
C TYR A 92 -11.89 8.98 5.20
N ASN A 93 -11.43 9.63 6.25
CA ASN A 93 -12.24 10.04 7.40
C ASN A 93 -13.16 8.90 7.91
N GLY A 94 -12.61 7.67 7.98
CA GLY A 94 -13.35 6.49 8.42
C GLY A 94 -14.25 5.82 7.36
N LEU A 95 -14.42 6.42 6.19
CA LEU A 95 -15.20 5.83 5.09
C LEU A 95 -14.30 4.99 4.19
N SER A 96 -14.71 3.76 3.87
CA SER A 96 -13.98 2.90 2.93
C SER A 96 -14.07 3.47 1.51
N VAL A 97 -12.91 3.73 0.91
CA VAL A 97 -12.80 4.26 -0.46
C VAL A 97 -12.18 3.25 -1.44
N GLY A 98 -11.85 2.07 -0.97
CA GLY A 98 -11.35 0.97 -1.79
C GLY A 98 -10.56 -0.04 -1.00
N SER A 99 -10.34 -1.19 -1.62
CA SER A 99 -9.45 -2.22 -1.10
C SER A 99 -8.50 -2.72 -2.18
N GLU A 100 -7.38 -3.27 -1.74
CA GLU A 100 -6.34 -3.86 -2.57
C GLU A 100 -5.98 -5.22 -1.94
N TYR A 101 -5.92 -6.27 -2.75
CA TYR A 101 -5.48 -7.59 -2.34
C TYR A 101 -4.09 -7.83 -2.90
N VAL A 102 -3.15 -8.17 -2.03
CA VAL A 102 -1.77 -8.51 -2.39
C VAL A 102 -1.48 -9.91 -1.92
N SER A 103 -0.95 -10.72 -2.83
CA SER A 103 -0.63 -12.13 -2.61
C SER A 103 0.85 -12.34 -2.87
N PHE A 104 1.56 -12.90 -1.89
CA PHE A 104 2.94 -13.32 -2.01
C PHE A 104 3.04 -14.85 -2.03
N ARG A 105 3.86 -15.37 -2.94
CA ARG A 105 4.20 -16.80 -3.03
C ARG A 105 5.72 -16.93 -3.08
N LEU A 106 6.25 -17.78 -2.21
CA LEU A 106 7.67 -18.02 -2.03
C LEU A 106 8.02 -19.41 -2.54
N PHE A 107 8.95 -19.46 -3.48
CA PHE A 107 9.45 -20.71 -4.03
C PHE A 107 10.93 -20.83 -3.69
N PRO A 108 11.34 -21.87 -2.93
CA PRO A 108 12.75 -22.09 -2.64
C PRO A 108 13.52 -22.44 -3.92
N GLU A 109 14.70 -21.86 -4.06
CA GLU A 109 15.72 -22.21 -5.05
C GLU A 109 17.07 -22.46 -4.36
N ASP A 110 18.01 -23.10 -5.06
CA ASP A 110 19.28 -23.59 -4.49
C ASP A 110 20.06 -22.54 -3.69
N ALA A 111 20.02 -21.28 -4.13
CA ALA A 111 20.76 -20.18 -3.51
C ALA A 111 19.85 -19.11 -2.88
N GLY A 112 18.52 -19.30 -2.84
CA GLY A 112 17.65 -18.27 -2.34
C GLY A 112 16.16 -18.57 -2.51
N THR A 113 15.39 -17.53 -2.84
CA THR A 113 13.94 -17.59 -2.95
C THR A 113 13.45 -16.86 -4.20
N VAL A 114 12.59 -17.48 -4.98
CA VAL A 114 11.78 -16.78 -5.97
C VAL A 114 10.51 -16.27 -5.30
N LEU A 115 10.40 -14.94 -5.21
CA LEU A 115 9.22 -14.24 -4.72
C LEU A 115 8.32 -13.83 -5.90
N VAL A 116 7.07 -14.28 -5.87
CA VAL A 116 6.01 -13.88 -6.79
C VAL A 116 5.00 -13.03 -6.02
N MET A 117 4.72 -11.84 -6.54
CA MET A 117 3.71 -10.93 -6.00
C MET A 117 2.60 -10.73 -7.03
N THR A 118 1.36 -10.82 -6.57
CA THR A 118 0.17 -10.54 -7.37
C THR A 118 -0.66 -9.49 -6.63
N ASP A 119 -1.08 -8.45 -7.33
CA ASP A 119 -1.96 -7.42 -6.77
C ASP A 119 -3.30 -7.35 -7.52
N LYS A 120 -4.37 -7.10 -6.78
CA LYS A 120 -5.71 -6.89 -7.33
C LYS A 120 -6.40 -5.75 -6.58
N LYS A 121 -6.77 -4.70 -7.32
CA LYS A 121 -7.44 -3.52 -6.77
C LYS A 121 -8.94 -3.59 -7.00
N ASN A 122 -9.70 -3.35 -5.92
CA ASN A 122 -11.14 -3.20 -5.95
C ASN A 122 -11.51 -1.77 -5.50
N PRO A 123 -11.73 -0.84 -6.43
CA PRO A 123 -12.21 0.49 -6.07
C PRO A 123 -13.68 0.39 -5.64
N HIS A 124 -13.96 0.68 -4.37
CA HIS A 124 -15.31 0.86 -3.83
C HIS A 124 -15.56 2.33 -3.55
N LEU A 125 -15.84 3.11 -4.58
CA LEU A 125 -16.23 4.51 -4.40
C LEU A 125 -17.75 4.62 -4.54
N PRO A 126 -18.48 5.10 -3.52
CA PRO A 126 -19.90 5.46 -3.68
C PRO A 126 -20.04 6.50 -4.80
N GLY A 127 -21.03 6.32 -5.69
CA GLY A 127 -21.17 7.05 -6.95
C GLY A 127 -20.83 8.55 -6.97
N PRO A 128 -21.43 9.42 -6.12
CA PRO A 128 -21.13 10.85 -6.14
C PRO A 128 -19.70 11.16 -5.63
N PHE A 129 -19.17 10.34 -4.74
CA PHE A 129 -17.80 10.50 -4.22
C PHE A 129 -16.74 10.08 -5.25
N HIS A 130 -17.08 9.11 -6.11
CA HIS A 130 -16.22 8.70 -7.23
C HIS A 130 -16.01 9.87 -8.22
N LEU A 131 -17.08 10.57 -8.56
CA LEU A 131 -17.02 11.75 -9.45
C LEU A 131 -16.21 12.90 -8.84
N LEU A 132 -16.37 13.15 -7.54
CA LEU A 132 -15.62 14.18 -6.84
C LEU A 132 -14.12 13.85 -6.77
N MET A 133 -13.76 12.62 -6.42
CA MET A 133 -12.37 12.19 -6.34
C MET A 133 -11.71 12.09 -7.72
N MET A 134 -12.43 11.62 -8.75
CA MET A 134 -11.95 11.69 -10.14
C MET A 134 -11.74 13.14 -10.59
N GLY A 135 -12.62 14.05 -10.21
CA GLY A 135 -12.46 15.47 -10.50
C GLY A 135 -11.23 16.08 -9.82
N MET A 136 -11.00 15.76 -8.55
CA MET A 136 -9.81 16.21 -7.82
C MET A 136 -8.49 15.58 -8.36
N GLU A 137 -8.49 14.31 -8.72
CA GLU A 137 -7.36 13.65 -9.38
C GLU A 137 -7.09 14.24 -10.77
N LEU A 138 -8.16 14.56 -11.53
CA LEU A 138 -8.03 15.22 -12.82
C LEU A 138 -7.42 16.62 -12.66
N ILE A 139 -7.85 17.40 -11.67
CA ILE A 139 -7.30 18.72 -11.36
C ILE A 139 -5.84 18.61 -10.92
N LYS A 140 -5.49 17.66 -10.04
CA LYS A 140 -4.09 17.39 -9.67
C LYS A 140 -3.26 16.95 -10.88
N SER A 141 -3.80 16.12 -11.77
CA SER A 141 -3.06 15.63 -12.96
C SER A 141 -2.85 16.72 -14.02
N VAL A 142 -3.76 17.68 -14.13
CA VAL A 142 -3.64 18.82 -15.05
C VAL A 142 -2.63 19.84 -14.53
N ILE A 143 -2.49 19.98 -13.22
CA ILE A 143 -1.59 20.96 -12.59
C ILE A 143 -0.19 20.40 -12.31
N SER A 144 -0.05 19.10 -12.08
CA SER A 144 1.24 18.47 -11.73
C SER A 144 1.56 17.22 -12.55
N LYS A 145 2.28 17.38 -13.65
CA LYS A 145 2.96 16.32 -14.44
C LYS A 145 2.04 15.30 -15.13
N PRO A 146 1.54 15.61 -16.32
CA PRO A 146 0.52 14.81 -17.02
C PRO A 146 0.97 13.43 -17.52
N ILE A 147 2.29 13.13 -17.57
CA ILE A 147 2.79 11.91 -18.24
C ILE A 147 2.99 10.74 -17.26
N VAL A 148 3.45 10.99 -16.04
CA VAL A 148 3.83 9.92 -15.09
C VAL A 148 2.60 9.22 -14.50
N GLY A 149 1.53 9.98 -14.15
CA GLY A 149 0.28 9.40 -13.64
C GLY A 149 -0.46 8.54 -14.67
N PHE A 150 -0.38 8.91 -15.95
CA PHE A 150 -0.98 8.14 -17.05
C PHE A 150 -0.24 6.80 -17.27
N LEU A 151 1.09 6.78 -17.24
CA LEU A 151 1.89 5.57 -17.40
C LEU A 151 1.63 4.54 -16.29
N PHE A 152 1.53 4.96 -15.02
CA PHE A 152 1.21 4.04 -13.91
C PHE A 152 -0.23 3.52 -13.94
N ARG A 153 -1.15 4.23 -14.60
CA ARG A 153 -2.56 3.81 -14.74
C ARG A 153 -2.73 2.79 -15.89
N VAL A 154 -1.92 2.92 -16.92
CA VAL A 154 -1.95 2.04 -18.10
C VAL A 154 -1.13 0.75 -17.89
N PHE A 155 -0.10 0.79 -17.04
CA PHE A 155 0.80 -0.34 -16.77
C PHE A 155 0.87 -0.67 -15.26
N PRO A 156 -0.15 -1.32 -14.67
CA PRO A 156 -0.15 -1.70 -13.26
C PRO A 156 1.04 -2.60 -12.86
N GLY A 157 1.57 -3.40 -13.79
CA GLY A 157 2.75 -4.25 -13.56
C GLY A 157 4.06 -3.49 -13.26
N LEU A 158 4.18 -2.21 -13.62
CA LEU A 158 5.36 -1.40 -13.30
C LEU A 158 5.47 -1.11 -11.80
N ARG A 159 4.34 -0.99 -11.11
CA ARG A 159 4.30 -0.76 -9.65
C ARG A 159 4.75 -2.01 -8.89
N SER A 160 4.23 -3.16 -9.25
CA SER A 160 4.60 -4.45 -8.65
C SER A 160 6.11 -4.71 -8.73
N ASN A 161 6.74 -4.43 -9.88
CA ASN A 161 8.18 -4.58 -10.05
C ASN A 161 9.00 -3.65 -9.16
N LYS A 162 8.54 -2.42 -8.91
CA LYS A 162 9.23 -1.46 -8.05
C LYS A 162 9.18 -1.89 -6.56
N GLU A 163 8.03 -2.35 -6.10
CA GLU A 163 7.86 -2.86 -4.73
C GLU A 163 8.72 -4.11 -4.50
N LEU A 164 8.69 -5.08 -5.42
CA LEU A 164 9.56 -6.26 -5.38
C LEU A 164 11.05 -5.90 -5.36
N SER A 165 11.47 -4.88 -6.13
CA SER A 165 12.85 -4.42 -6.15
C SER A 165 13.28 -3.82 -4.81
N ARG A 166 12.40 -3.10 -4.12
CA ARG A 166 12.67 -2.55 -2.78
C ARG A 166 12.76 -3.65 -1.72
N ILE A 167 11.87 -4.65 -1.76
CA ILE A 167 11.93 -5.83 -0.89
C ILE A 167 13.27 -6.54 -1.08
N LYS A 168 13.67 -6.79 -2.34
CA LYS A 168 14.96 -7.40 -2.65
C LYS A 168 16.11 -6.59 -2.07
N GLN A 169 16.16 -5.29 -2.32
CA GLN A 169 17.22 -4.40 -1.84
C GLN A 169 17.32 -4.41 -0.31
N ALA A 170 16.19 -4.35 0.39
CA ALA A 170 16.17 -4.36 1.85
C ALA A 170 16.71 -5.67 2.44
N LEU A 171 16.41 -6.81 1.80
CA LEU A 171 16.85 -8.14 2.25
C LEU A 171 18.31 -8.47 1.91
N GLU A 172 18.84 -7.93 0.81
CA GLU A 172 20.22 -8.19 0.39
C GLU A 172 21.25 -7.22 1.01
N GLN A 173 20.78 -6.14 1.67
CA GLN A 173 21.63 -5.16 2.36
C GLN A 173 21.66 -5.34 3.89
N SER A 174 20.82 -6.23 4.45
CA SER A 174 20.79 -6.57 5.88
C SER A 174 21.71 -7.74 6.22
#